data_412db7f24ca91aa2c0580257afaf9fd8
#
_entry.id   412db7f24ca91aa2c0580257afaf9fd8
#
_cell.length_a   1.000
_cell.length_b   1.000
_cell.length_c   1.000
_cell.angle_alpha   90.00
_cell.angle_beta   90.00
_cell.angle_gamma   90.00
#
_symmetry.space_group_name_H-M   'P 1'
#
loop_
_entity.id
_entity.type
_entity.pdbx_description
1 polymer ?
#
loop_
_entity_poly.entity_id
_entity_poly.type
_entity_poly.pdbx_seq_one_letter_code
_entity_poly.pdbx_strand_id
1 'polypeptide(L)'
;MKKILGISAFYHDSAAALVIGDSIIAATQEERFTRDKHTPDFPKHSVKYCLEAACLEIDELDAIVFYDKPLLKFERLLQTYYAFAPKGLVSFLKAIPVWLNEKLFLKKLIYASLKEVGSYDKKKVKLLFSEHHLSHAASAFFPSPYKKAAILTIDGVGEWCTASIGIGEAGKINMLKEMEFPHSVGLLYSAFTYYLGFTVNSGEYKLMGLAPYGNPESEETADYIRLIKSKLIDIKKDGSVWLNQRYFNYTTGLRMVHHKKWEALFGFKRREAESTIEQKHCNLALAIQIVIEEIVIKMAEEAKRITNADYLCMAGGVALNCVANGKLLRKNIFKDIYIQPAAGDAGGALGAALAVSYMYFDTVRTCGKQKDHMLGSYLGPDYSEKEIRLMNLKTKSTFIKYDNFSELTEFVAAQLAQGNVVGWFQGRMEFGPRALGNRSILGDAGNPEMQKKMNLKIKYREGFRPFAPSVLVEDVSEYFDLNSDSPYMLMVAPLKENRRKQLPENYYNLSLGERLYYTRSDIQSVTHLDFSVRIQTVHKETNPKYWELIQSFKRRTGYGLILNTSFNVRGEPIVCTPYDAYRCFMSTEMDYLVIGDFVYCKTEQPDWQNKEKWMVKFKMD
;
A
#
# COMPACT_ATOMS: atom_id res chain seq x y z
N MET A 1 15.08 -18.31 21.65
CA MET A 1 14.17 -18.02 20.52
C MET A 1 14.98 -17.72 19.29
N LYS A 2 14.55 -18.15 18.10
CA LYS A 2 15.28 -17.91 16.85
C LYS A 2 15.16 -16.46 16.42
N LYS A 3 16.27 -15.85 16.00
CA LYS A 3 16.40 -14.47 15.55
C LYS A 3 16.57 -14.46 14.03
N ILE A 4 15.58 -13.95 13.28
CA ILE A 4 15.52 -14.08 11.83
C ILE A 4 15.30 -12.71 11.21
N LEU A 5 16.21 -12.31 10.32
CA LEU A 5 16.11 -11.09 9.52
C LEU A 5 15.64 -11.43 8.11
N GLY A 6 14.49 -10.92 7.71
CA GLY A 6 13.98 -10.99 6.33
C GLY A 6 14.35 -9.76 5.53
N ILE A 7 14.65 -9.95 4.25
CA ILE A 7 15.08 -8.90 3.33
C ILE A 7 14.33 -9.00 2.01
N SER A 8 13.75 -7.89 1.55
CA SER A 8 13.29 -7.65 0.19
C SER A 8 14.18 -6.60 -0.47
N ALA A 9 14.71 -6.86 -1.67
CA ALA A 9 15.61 -5.93 -2.36
C ALA A 9 15.81 -6.27 -3.85
N PHE A 10 16.47 -5.36 -4.58
CA PHE A 10 16.95 -5.50 -5.95
C PHE A 10 15.87 -5.58 -7.04
N TYR A 11 14.65 -5.15 -6.71
CA TYR A 11 13.58 -4.99 -7.71
C TYR A 11 12.83 -3.67 -7.50
N HIS A 12 11.97 -3.57 -6.50
CA HIS A 12 11.35 -2.34 -5.98
C HIS A 12 10.95 -2.57 -4.52
N ASP A 13 10.61 -1.50 -3.81
CA ASP A 13 10.08 -1.53 -2.44
C ASP A 13 10.97 -2.31 -1.44
N SER A 14 12.28 -2.03 -1.48
CA SER A 14 13.23 -2.68 -0.57
C SER A 14 12.85 -2.46 0.89
N ALA A 15 12.97 -3.53 1.70
CA ALA A 15 12.55 -3.54 3.09
C ALA A 15 13.35 -4.57 3.91
N ALA A 16 13.33 -4.40 5.23
CA ALA A 16 13.79 -5.40 6.17
C ALA A 16 12.78 -5.59 7.30
N ALA A 17 12.74 -6.80 7.86
CA ALA A 17 11.92 -7.15 9.00
C ALA A 17 12.65 -8.14 9.93
N LEU A 18 12.57 -7.90 11.23
CA LEU A 18 13.17 -8.75 12.26
C LEU A 18 12.08 -9.49 13.03
N VAL A 19 12.21 -10.81 13.09
CA VAL A 19 11.34 -11.71 13.85
C VAL A 19 12.17 -12.45 14.89
N ILE A 20 11.70 -12.49 16.13
CA ILE A 20 12.31 -13.26 17.22
C ILE A 20 11.27 -14.25 17.75
N GLY A 21 11.49 -15.53 17.49
CA GLY A 21 10.48 -16.55 17.78
C GLY A 21 9.21 -16.35 16.94
N ASP A 22 8.10 -16.02 17.59
CA ASP A 22 6.80 -15.69 16.99
C ASP A 22 6.48 -14.19 16.97
N SER A 23 7.39 -13.37 17.50
CA SER A 23 7.17 -11.92 17.67
C SER A 23 7.82 -11.11 16.54
N ILE A 24 7.06 -10.21 15.95
CA ILE A 24 7.54 -9.23 14.98
C ILE A 24 8.11 -8.05 15.77
N ILE A 25 9.42 -7.84 15.71
CA ILE A 25 10.11 -6.82 16.52
C ILE A 25 10.13 -5.47 15.81
N ALA A 26 10.51 -5.48 14.53
CA ALA A 26 10.65 -4.30 13.70
C ALA A 26 10.49 -4.65 12.23
N ALA A 27 9.94 -3.72 11.46
CA ALA A 27 9.89 -3.80 10.00
C ALA A 27 9.82 -2.39 9.41
N THR A 28 10.57 -2.15 8.33
CA THR A 28 10.57 -0.85 7.67
C THR A 28 11.01 -0.95 6.22
N GLN A 29 10.59 0.02 5.40
CA GLN A 29 10.96 0.17 4.00
C GLN A 29 12.16 1.11 3.87
N GLU A 30 13.11 0.78 2.99
CA GLU A 30 14.34 1.55 2.80
C GLU A 30 14.08 2.98 2.28
N GLU A 31 13.05 3.15 1.45
CA GLU A 31 12.63 4.46 0.94
C GLU A 31 12.36 5.50 2.05
N ARG A 32 12.00 5.04 3.26
CA ARG A 32 11.73 5.92 4.41
C ARG A 32 12.99 6.65 4.86
N PHE A 33 14.14 6.02 4.73
CA PHE A 33 15.45 6.57 5.11
C PHE A 33 16.14 7.28 3.94
N THR A 34 16.17 6.66 2.76
CA THR A 34 16.84 7.20 1.57
C THR A 34 16.10 8.40 0.98
N ARG A 35 14.79 8.50 1.23
CA ARG A 35 13.88 9.48 0.62
C ARG A 35 13.77 9.33 -0.90
N ASP A 36 14.12 8.13 -1.43
CA ASP A 36 13.93 7.72 -2.82
C ASP A 36 12.84 6.65 -2.90
N LYS A 37 11.70 7.04 -3.49
CA LYS A 37 10.49 6.22 -3.51
C LYS A 37 10.68 4.97 -4.38
N HIS A 38 10.21 3.83 -3.87
CA HIS A 38 10.36 2.52 -4.53
C HIS A 38 11.82 2.12 -4.79
N THR A 39 12.78 2.57 -3.96
CA THR A 39 14.20 2.23 -4.12
C THR A 39 14.41 0.72 -4.25
N PRO A 40 15.21 0.27 -5.25
CA PRO A 40 15.54 -1.15 -5.42
C PRO A 40 16.79 -1.58 -4.63
N ASP A 41 17.53 -0.64 -4.05
CA ASP A 41 18.82 -0.89 -3.44
C ASP A 41 18.74 -1.84 -2.23
N PHE A 42 19.87 -2.40 -1.81
CA PHE A 42 19.93 -3.18 -0.58
C PHE A 42 19.48 -2.33 0.62
N PRO A 43 18.57 -2.82 1.48
CA PRO A 43 17.93 -2.03 2.52
C PRO A 43 18.82 -1.87 3.76
N LYS A 44 19.98 -1.23 3.60
CA LYS A 44 21.00 -1.13 4.65
C LYS A 44 20.54 -0.36 5.89
N HIS A 45 19.77 0.71 5.69
CA HIS A 45 19.26 1.50 6.82
C HIS A 45 18.14 0.74 7.54
N SER A 46 17.28 0.05 6.79
CA SER A 46 16.23 -0.79 7.35
C SER A 46 16.79 -1.98 8.14
N VAL A 47 17.84 -2.64 7.61
CA VAL A 47 18.55 -3.70 8.32
C VAL A 47 19.16 -3.17 9.61
N LYS A 48 19.87 -2.04 9.54
CA LYS A 48 20.47 -1.39 10.71
C LYS A 48 19.42 -1.06 11.77
N TYR A 49 18.31 -0.42 11.36
CA TYR A 49 17.20 -0.13 12.26
C TYR A 49 16.62 -1.39 12.93
N CYS A 50 16.40 -2.47 12.17
CA CYS A 50 15.88 -3.73 12.72
C CYS A 50 16.81 -4.34 13.78
N LEU A 51 18.12 -4.28 13.56
CA LEU A 51 19.10 -4.76 14.52
C LEU A 51 19.16 -3.87 15.78
N GLU A 52 19.18 -2.55 15.60
CA GLU A 52 19.18 -1.58 16.70
C GLU A 52 17.92 -1.70 17.57
N ALA A 53 16.74 -1.91 16.97
CA ALA A 53 15.47 -2.08 17.68
C ALA A 53 15.45 -3.28 18.65
N ALA A 54 16.32 -4.27 18.42
CA ALA A 54 16.46 -5.44 19.27
C ALA A 54 17.81 -5.48 20.01
N CYS A 55 18.65 -4.44 19.88
CA CYS A 55 20.02 -4.40 20.43
C CYS A 55 20.85 -5.62 20.01
N LEU A 56 20.81 -5.98 18.70
CA LEU A 56 21.49 -7.15 18.14
C LEU A 56 22.58 -6.75 17.14
N GLU A 57 23.61 -7.61 17.09
CA GLU A 57 24.59 -7.63 16.00
C GLU A 57 24.24 -8.70 14.96
N ILE A 58 24.80 -8.59 13.74
CA ILE A 58 24.51 -9.54 12.65
C ILE A 58 24.88 -10.98 13.05
N ASP A 59 25.99 -11.16 13.79
CA ASP A 59 26.49 -12.48 14.25
C ASP A 59 25.56 -13.19 15.24
N GLU A 60 24.59 -12.47 15.80
CA GLU A 60 23.61 -13.03 16.73
C GLU A 60 22.33 -13.53 16.04
N LEU A 61 22.21 -13.31 14.74
CA LEU A 61 21.10 -13.82 13.94
C LEU A 61 21.28 -15.31 13.66
N ASP A 62 20.22 -16.09 13.82
CA ASP A 62 20.19 -17.51 13.41
C ASP A 62 20.08 -17.66 11.88
N ALA A 63 19.36 -16.74 11.22
CA ALA A 63 19.23 -16.72 9.77
C ALA A 63 18.95 -15.32 9.23
N ILE A 64 19.42 -15.09 8.00
CA ILE A 64 18.99 -14.01 7.12
C ILE A 64 18.26 -14.66 5.95
N VAL A 65 17.10 -14.12 5.59
CA VAL A 65 16.24 -14.71 4.55
C VAL A 65 15.95 -13.69 3.48
N PHE A 66 16.24 -14.03 2.24
CA PHE A 66 15.86 -13.24 1.08
C PHE A 66 14.49 -13.70 0.54
N TYR A 67 13.63 -12.77 0.15
CA TYR A 67 12.20 -12.98 -0.11
C TYR A 67 11.87 -13.69 -1.42
N ASP A 68 12.85 -13.93 -2.30
CA ASP A 68 12.64 -14.65 -3.57
C ASP A 68 13.83 -15.57 -3.94
N LYS A 69 13.66 -16.38 -4.99
CA LYS A 69 14.67 -17.30 -5.53
C LYS A 69 15.21 -16.78 -6.88
N PRO A 70 16.35 -16.07 -6.89
CA PRO A 70 16.86 -15.41 -8.10
C PRO A 70 17.12 -16.33 -9.29
N LEU A 71 17.57 -17.56 -9.02
CA LEU A 71 17.85 -18.52 -10.10
C LEU A 71 16.59 -18.91 -10.88
N LEU A 72 15.45 -19.06 -10.21
CA LEU A 72 14.16 -19.31 -10.86
C LEU A 72 13.68 -18.11 -11.68
N LYS A 73 13.92 -16.87 -11.20
CA LYS A 73 13.65 -15.67 -12.00
C LYS A 73 14.51 -15.62 -13.26
N PHE A 74 15.77 -16.02 -13.17
CA PHE A 74 16.66 -16.10 -14.33
C PHE A 74 16.21 -17.17 -15.32
N GLU A 75 15.83 -18.33 -14.83
CA GLU A 75 15.25 -19.41 -15.64
C GLU A 75 14.01 -18.91 -16.41
N ARG A 76 13.08 -18.22 -15.76
CA ARG A 76 11.92 -17.61 -16.43
C ARG A 76 12.35 -16.67 -17.57
N LEU A 77 13.34 -15.81 -17.35
CA LEU A 77 13.85 -14.91 -18.38
C LEU A 77 14.32 -15.69 -19.62
N LEU A 78 15.11 -16.74 -19.41
CA LEU A 78 15.66 -17.58 -20.49
C LEU A 78 14.54 -18.34 -21.22
N GLN A 79 13.64 -18.99 -20.49
CA GLN A 79 12.54 -19.74 -21.07
C GLN A 79 11.55 -18.84 -21.81
N THR A 80 11.26 -17.65 -21.28
CA THR A 80 10.41 -16.65 -21.95
C THR A 80 11.03 -16.23 -23.29
N TYR A 81 12.33 -15.93 -23.30
CA TYR A 81 13.01 -15.59 -24.55
C TYR A 81 12.96 -16.75 -25.54
N TYR A 82 13.27 -17.96 -25.12
CA TYR A 82 13.23 -19.16 -25.98
C TYR A 82 11.82 -19.38 -26.56
N ALA A 83 10.78 -19.26 -25.76
CA ALA A 83 9.40 -19.47 -26.19
C ALA A 83 8.90 -18.44 -27.23
N PHE A 84 9.44 -17.23 -27.21
CA PHE A 84 9.00 -16.14 -28.10
C PHE A 84 10.03 -15.79 -29.20
N ALA A 85 11.19 -16.44 -29.23
CA ALA A 85 12.26 -16.16 -30.20
C ALA A 85 11.77 -16.22 -31.66
N PRO A 86 12.23 -15.30 -32.55
CA PRO A 86 13.25 -14.27 -32.34
C PRO A 86 12.67 -12.96 -31.73
N LYS A 87 11.37 -12.90 -31.40
CA LYS A 87 10.76 -11.75 -30.75
C LYS A 87 11.36 -11.56 -29.35
N GLY A 88 11.60 -10.30 -28.95
CA GLY A 88 12.15 -10.01 -27.63
C GLY A 88 13.69 -9.99 -27.55
N LEU A 89 14.42 -10.16 -28.67
CA LEU A 89 15.88 -10.13 -28.66
C LEU A 89 16.45 -8.85 -28.03
N VAL A 90 15.88 -7.68 -28.33
CA VAL A 90 16.34 -6.39 -27.78
C VAL A 90 16.14 -6.31 -26.27
N SER A 91 14.98 -6.73 -25.77
CA SER A 91 14.72 -6.75 -24.33
C SER A 91 15.59 -7.77 -23.59
N PHE A 92 15.82 -8.93 -24.21
CA PHE A 92 16.69 -9.98 -23.69
C PHE A 92 18.15 -9.51 -23.60
N LEU A 93 18.70 -8.92 -24.68
CA LEU A 93 20.06 -8.38 -24.70
C LEU A 93 20.28 -7.23 -23.69
N LYS A 94 19.24 -6.48 -23.36
CA LYS A 94 19.31 -5.47 -22.29
C LYS A 94 19.26 -6.09 -20.89
N ALA A 95 18.51 -7.16 -20.71
CA ALA A 95 18.34 -7.80 -19.40
C ALA A 95 19.56 -8.69 -19.02
N ILE A 96 20.13 -9.41 -19.96
CA ILE A 96 21.22 -10.39 -19.71
C ILE A 96 22.41 -9.79 -18.97
N PRO A 97 22.99 -8.62 -19.34
CA PRO A 97 24.13 -8.07 -18.63
C PRO A 97 23.82 -7.78 -17.15
N VAL A 98 22.64 -7.24 -16.86
CA VAL A 98 22.19 -6.98 -15.49
C VAL A 98 22.09 -8.30 -14.70
N TRP A 99 21.52 -9.34 -15.31
CA TRP A 99 21.38 -10.62 -14.66
C TRP A 99 22.72 -11.34 -14.43
N LEU A 100 23.62 -11.31 -15.42
CA LEU A 100 24.94 -11.95 -15.30
C LEU A 100 25.82 -11.23 -14.27
N ASN A 101 25.80 -9.89 -14.24
CA ASN A 101 26.68 -9.13 -13.36
C ASN A 101 26.16 -9.01 -11.92
N GLU A 102 24.84 -8.94 -11.71
CA GLU A 102 24.27 -8.61 -10.42
C GLU A 102 23.51 -9.78 -9.80
N LYS A 103 22.59 -10.42 -10.55
CA LYS A 103 21.61 -11.34 -9.96
C LYS A 103 22.07 -12.78 -9.85
N LEU A 104 22.93 -13.28 -10.74
CA LEU A 104 23.56 -14.60 -10.59
C LEU A 104 24.48 -14.65 -9.37
N PHE A 105 25.08 -13.52 -8.99
CA PHE A 105 25.95 -13.41 -7.82
C PHE A 105 25.25 -12.82 -6.61
N LEU A 106 23.91 -12.85 -6.57
CA LEU A 106 23.11 -12.20 -5.52
C LEU A 106 23.55 -12.60 -4.11
N LYS A 107 23.89 -13.87 -3.88
CA LYS A 107 24.42 -14.32 -2.58
C LYS A 107 25.70 -13.55 -2.19
N LYS A 108 26.59 -13.31 -3.16
CA LYS A 108 27.83 -12.54 -2.93
C LYS A 108 27.50 -11.06 -2.69
N LEU A 109 26.54 -10.52 -3.44
CA LEU A 109 26.08 -9.14 -3.29
C LEU A 109 25.46 -8.91 -1.92
N ILE A 110 24.54 -9.78 -1.47
CA ILE A 110 23.95 -9.69 -0.12
C ILE A 110 25.04 -9.71 0.96
N TYR A 111 25.99 -10.62 0.87
CA TYR A 111 27.11 -10.68 1.83
C TYR A 111 27.99 -9.43 1.81
N ALA A 112 28.20 -8.82 0.65
CA ALA A 112 28.97 -7.58 0.53
C ALA A 112 28.20 -6.41 1.18
N SER A 113 26.90 -6.29 0.87
CA SER A 113 26.04 -5.24 1.42
C SER A 113 25.87 -5.36 2.95
N LEU A 114 25.77 -6.57 3.49
CA LEU A 114 25.72 -6.78 4.93
C LEU A 114 26.99 -6.30 5.65
N LYS A 115 28.16 -6.41 4.99
CA LYS A 115 29.42 -5.88 5.55
C LYS A 115 29.44 -4.35 5.68
N GLU A 116 28.63 -3.65 4.87
CA GLU A 116 28.46 -2.19 5.00
C GLU A 116 27.61 -1.81 6.22
N VAL A 117 26.77 -2.75 6.70
CA VAL A 117 25.94 -2.54 7.90
C VAL A 117 26.75 -2.82 9.18
N GLY A 118 27.55 -3.90 9.18
CA GLY A 118 28.34 -4.29 10.33
C GLY A 118 29.33 -5.42 10.03
N SER A 119 30.33 -5.57 10.90
CA SER A 119 31.26 -6.71 10.83
C SER A 119 30.57 -7.98 11.27
N TYR A 120 30.74 -9.09 10.53
CA TYR A 120 30.19 -10.39 10.90
C TYR A 120 30.95 -11.55 10.26
N ASP A 121 30.82 -12.74 10.87
CA ASP A 121 31.36 -13.99 10.36
C ASP A 121 30.28 -14.74 9.53
N LYS A 122 30.52 -14.88 8.22
CA LYS A 122 29.61 -15.59 7.30
C LYS A 122 29.29 -17.03 7.71
N LYS A 123 30.14 -17.67 8.55
CA LYS A 123 29.93 -19.05 9.00
C LYS A 123 28.89 -19.14 10.13
N LYS A 124 28.65 -18.04 10.85
CA LYS A 124 27.73 -18.01 11.98
C LYS A 124 26.27 -17.80 11.54
N VAL A 125 26.03 -17.12 10.41
CA VAL A 125 24.70 -16.72 9.97
C VAL A 125 24.30 -17.48 8.72
N LYS A 126 23.15 -18.17 8.73
CA LYS A 126 22.61 -18.86 7.58
C LYS A 126 21.94 -17.85 6.64
N LEU A 127 22.31 -17.86 5.34
CA LEU A 127 21.58 -17.13 4.31
C LEU A 127 20.63 -18.09 3.58
N LEU A 128 19.33 -17.86 3.71
CA LEU A 128 18.24 -18.63 3.14
C LEU A 128 17.49 -17.83 2.08
N PHE A 129 16.72 -18.51 1.22
CA PHE A 129 15.90 -17.93 0.17
C PHE A 129 14.49 -18.53 0.24
N SER A 130 13.48 -17.70 0.34
CA SER A 130 12.08 -18.10 0.28
C SER A 130 11.58 -17.98 -1.17
N GLU A 131 10.50 -18.67 -1.53
CA GLU A 131 9.78 -18.39 -2.76
C GLU A 131 8.94 -17.11 -2.61
N HIS A 132 8.82 -16.32 -3.67
CA HIS A 132 8.14 -15.03 -3.65
C HIS A 132 6.68 -15.14 -3.17
N HIS A 133 5.89 -16.03 -3.77
CA HIS A 133 4.49 -16.22 -3.36
C HIS A 133 4.34 -16.88 -1.99
N LEU A 134 5.29 -17.71 -1.57
CA LEU A 134 5.35 -18.20 -0.18
C LEU A 134 5.64 -17.06 0.79
N SER A 135 6.54 -16.13 0.44
CA SER A 135 6.80 -14.94 1.25
C SER A 135 5.55 -14.06 1.39
N HIS A 136 4.80 -13.84 0.31
CA HIS A 136 3.50 -13.15 0.38
C HIS A 136 2.49 -13.92 1.24
N ALA A 137 2.32 -15.21 1.03
CA ALA A 137 1.39 -16.04 1.79
C ALA A 137 1.71 -16.03 3.31
N ALA A 138 2.99 -16.15 3.64
CA ALA A 138 3.48 -16.11 5.02
C ALA A 138 3.27 -14.75 5.68
N SER A 139 3.47 -13.66 4.93
CA SER A 139 3.25 -12.29 5.42
C SER A 139 1.79 -12.03 5.82
N ALA A 140 0.84 -12.68 5.15
CA ALA A 140 -0.59 -12.54 5.47
C ALA A 140 -1.05 -13.56 6.52
N PHE A 141 -0.70 -14.83 6.36
CA PHE A 141 -1.24 -15.87 7.23
C PHE A 141 -0.68 -15.82 8.65
N PHE A 142 0.64 -15.76 8.81
CA PHE A 142 1.23 -15.91 10.14
C PHE A 142 0.89 -14.75 11.10
N PRO A 143 0.82 -13.47 10.68
CA PRO A 143 0.35 -12.41 11.56
C PRO A 143 -1.16 -12.40 11.79
N SER A 144 -1.96 -13.07 10.95
CA SER A 144 -3.42 -13.07 11.09
C SER A 144 -3.88 -13.70 12.40
N PRO A 145 -5.09 -13.37 12.89
CA PRO A 145 -5.63 -13.98 14.13
C PRO A 145 -6.13 -15.41 13.91
N TYR A 146 -6.14 -15.93 12.67
CA TYR A 146 -6.81 -17.18 12.32
C TYR A 146 -5.90 -18.39 12.53
N LYS A 147 -6.41 -19.44 13.20
CA LYS A 147 -5.72 -20.73 13.33
C LYS A 147 -5.60 -21.47 12.01
N LYS A 148 -6.64 -21.32 11.18
CA LYS A 148 -6.75 -21.91 9.83
C LYS A 148 -7.41 -20.90 8.90
N ALA A 149 -6.84 -20.69 7.72
CA ALA A 149 -7.37 -19.78 6.70
C ALA A 149 -7.02 -20.25 5.29
N ALA A 150 -7.89 -19.94 4.32
CA ALA A 150 -7.49 -19.89 2.92
C ALA A 150 -6.50 -18.73 2.73
N ILE A 151 -5.57 -18.89 1.81
CA ILE A 151 -4.60 -17.85 1.46
C ILE A 151 -4.74 -17.58 -0.03
N LEU A 152 -4.89 -16.31 -0.40
CA LEU A 152 -4.93 -15.85 -1.77
C LEU A 152 -3.85 -14.80 -1.98
N THR A 153 -2.85 -15.10 -2.82
CA THR A 153 -1.85 -14.12 -3.23
C THR A 153 -2.07 -13.76 -4.68
N ILE A 154 -2.13 -12.46 -4.99
CA ILE A 154 -2.31 -11.96 -6.36
C ILE A 154 -1.33 -10.81 -6.58
N ASP A 155 -0.39 -11.01 -7.51
CA ASP A 155 0.69 -10.07 -7.73
C ASP A 155 0.95 -9.81 -9.22
N GLY A 156 1.96 -9.00 -9.52
CA GLY A 156 2.48 -8.81 -10.87
C GLY A 156 3.15 -10.08 -11.38
N VAL A 157 4.27 -10.42 -10.80
CA VAL A 157 5.01 -11.67 -11.08
C VAL A 157 6.12 -11.91 -10.06
N GLY A 158 6.11 -13.09 -9.45
CA GLY A 158 7.22 -13.61 -8.63
C GLY A 158 8.32 -14.27 -9.48
N GLU A 159 8.71 -15.48 -9.15
CA GLU A 159 9.60 -16.28 -10.02
C GLU A 159 8.86 -16.64 -11.32
N TRP A 160 7.84 -17.48 -11.21
CA TRP A 160 6.89 -17.85 -12.27
C TRP A 160 5.46 -17.50 -11.88
N CYS A 161 5.13 -17.75 -10.62
CA CYS A 161 3.81 -17.57 -10.07
C CYS A 161 3.40 -16.09 -10.11
N THR A 162 2.14 -15.84 -10.50
CA THR A 162 1.50 -14.52 -10.57
C THR A 162 0.29 -14.42 -9.65
N ALA A 163 -0.31 -15.55 -9.31
CA ALA A 163 -1.33 -15.68 -8.27
C ALA A 163 -1.31 -17.11 -7.72
N SER A 164 -1.64 -17.26 -6.45
CA SER A 164 -1.70 -18.57 -5.82
C SER A 164 -2.83 -18.69 -4.83
N ILE A 165 -3.34 -19.91 -4.67
CA ILE A 165 -4.27 -20.29 -3.61
C ILE A 165 -3.59 -21.33 -2.73
N GLY A 166 -3.58 -21.08 -1.43
CA GLY A 166 -3.05 -21.97 -0.41
C GLY A 166 -3.96 -22.12 0.77
N ILE A 167 -3.53 -22.94 1.70
CA ILE A 167 -4.14 -23.10 3.02
C ILE A 167 -3.06 -22.97 4.09
N GLY A 168 -3.33 -22.15 5.07
CA GLY A 168 -2.52 -22.04 6.29
C GLY A 168 -3.22 -22.71 7.45
N GLU A 169 -2.49 -23.54 8.20
CA GLU A 169 -2.99 -24.17 9.41
C GLU A 169 -1.84 -24.34 10.42
N ALA A 170 -2.05 -23.87 11.64
CA ALA A 170 -1.03 -23.84 12.68
C ALA A 170 0.26 -23.10 12.22
N GLY A 171 1.42 -23.77 12.18
CA GLY A 171 2.70 -23.25 11.72
C GLY A 171 3.04 -23.57 10.26
N LYS A 172 2.10 -24.03 9.43
CA LYS A 172 2.37 -24.51 8.07
C LYS A 172 1.50 -23.81 7.03
N ILE A 173 2.07 -23.66 5.84
CA ILE A 173 1.37 -23.19 4.63
C ILE A 173 1.56 -24.24 3.56
N ASN A 174 0.48 -24.65 2.91
CA ASN A 174 0.49 -25.52 1.75
C ASN A 174 -0.09 -24.76 0.55
N MET A 175 0.71 -24.56 -0.49
CA MET A 175 0.26 -24.00 -1.76
C MET A 175 -0.49 -25.08 -2.54
N LEU A 176 -1.69 -24.76 -3.04
CA LEU A 176 -2.61 -25.73 -3.65
C LEU A 176 -2.77 -25.51 -5.15
N LYS A 177 -2.79 -24.25 -5.59
CA LYS A 177 -2.90 -23.85 -6.99
C LYS A 177 -2.06 -22.63 -7.26
N GLU A 178 -1.52 -22.56 -8.47
CA GLU A 178 -0.75 -21.41 -8.95
C GLU A 178 -1.18 -21.03 -10.37
N MET A 179 -1.10 -19.74 -10.65
CA MET A 179 -1.19 -19.18 -11.99
C MET A 179 0.17 -18.60 -12.36
N GLU A 180 0.64 -18.90 -13.56
CA GLU A 180 1.99 -18.57 -13.97
C GLU A 180 2.06 -17.48 -15.05
N PHE A 181 3.20 -16.80 -15.07
CA PHE A 181 3.59 -15.91 -16.16
C PHE A 181 3.55 -16.65 -17.53
N PRO A 182 3.01 -16.03 -18.61
CA PRO A 182 2.72 -14.59 -18.75
C PRO A 182 1.31 -14.16 -18.35
N HIS A 183 0.51 -15.02 -17.76
CA HIS A 183 -0.85 -14.74 -17.35
C HIS A 183 -0.85 -14.15 -15.93
N SER A 184 -1.28 -12.89 -15.78
CA SER A 184 -1.21 -12.16 -14.52
C SER A 184 -2.31 -11.13 -14.40
N VAL A 185 -3.02 -11.15 -13.27
CA VAL A 185 -4.03 -10.14 -12.92
C VAL A 185 -3.37 -8.80 -12.62
N GLY A 186 -2.23 -8.81 -11.92
CA GLY A 186 -1.46 -7.59 -11.63
C GLY A 186 -0.93 -6.93 -12.89
N LEU A 187 -0.29 -7.70 -13.80
CA LEU A 187 0.19 -7.15 -15.07
C LEU A 187 -0.96 -6.69 -15.99
N LEU A 188 -2.13 -7.33 -15.93
CA LEU A 188 -3.32 -6.85 -16.61
C LEU A 188 -3.70 -5.44 -16.11
N TYR A 189 -3.81 -5.24 -14.80
CA TYR A 189 -4.14 -3.95 -14.22
C TYR A 189 -3.08 -2.89 -14.52
N SER A 190 -1.80 -3.25 -14.43
CA SER A 190 -0.67 -2.40 -14.80
C SER A 190 -0.66 -2.01 -16.29
N ALA A 191 -1.14 -2.87 -17.19
CA ALA A 191 -1.28 -2.56 -18.61
C ALA A 191 -2.29 -1.43 -18.85
N PHE A 192 -3.42 -1.41 -18.13
CA PHE A 192 -4.40 -0.32 -18.17
C PHE A 192 -3.88 0.94 -17.47
N THR A 193 -3.18 0.79 -16.34
CA THR A 193 -2.45 1.87 -15.67
C THR A 193 -1.54 2.59 -16.64
N TYR A 194 -0.71 1.83 -17.36
CA TYR A 194 0.18 2.35 -18.41
C TYR A 194 -0.57 3.01 -19.57
N TYR A 195 -1.67 2.38 -20.06
CA TYR A 195 -2.42 2.91 -21.19
C TYR A 195 -3.12 4.22 -20.88
N LEU A 196 -3.59 4.38 -19.64
CA LEU A 196 -4.18 5.62 -19.14
C LEU A 196 -3.12 6.67 -18.69
N GLY A 197 -1.84 6.46 -19.04
CA GLY A 197 -0.78 7.45 -18.87
C GLY A 197 -0.24 7.57 -17.45
N PHE A 198 -0.48 6.57 -16.60
CA PHE A 198 0.08 6.51 -15.25
C PHE A 198 1.33 5.62 -15.23
N THR A 199 2.22 5.87 -14.25
CA THR A 199 3.44 5.10 -14.04
C THR A 199 3.11 3.74 -13.43
N VAL A 200 3.60 2.65 -14.03
CA VAL A 200 3.44 1.28 -13.49
C VAL A 200 4.18 1.14 -12.16
N ASN A 201 3.68 0.31 -11.28
CA ASN A 201 4.11 0.06 -9.89
C ASN A 201 3.84 1.20 -8.89
N SER A 202 3.37 2.36 -9.37
CA SER A 202 2.97 3.48 -8.50
C SER A 202 1.65 4.12 -8.89
N GLY A 203 1.20 3.95 -10.14
CA GLY A 203 0.00 4.56 -10.69
C GLY A 203 -1.28 3.73 -10.57
N GLU A 204 -1.20 2.48 -10.11
CA GLU A 204 -2.35 1.59 -9.91
C GLU A 204 -3.38 2.21 -8.95
N TYR A 205 -2.91 2.93 -7.93
CA TYR A 205 -3.79 3.71 -7.04
C TYR A 205 -4.53 4.86 -7.73
N LYS A 206 -3.89 5.47 -8.77
CA LYS A 206 -4.54 6.52 -9.58
C LYS A 206 -5.62 5.92 -10.45
N LEU A 207 -5.35 4.77 -11.08
CA LEU A 207 -6.33 4.02 -11.86
C LEU A 207 -7.54 3.63 -11.02
N MET A 208 -7.31 3.04 -9.84
CA MET A 208 -8.37 2.68 -8.90
C MET A 208 -9.18 3.92 -8.45
N GLY A 209 -8.49 5.04 -8.17
CA GLY A 209 -9.15 6.29 -7.78
C GLY A 209 -9.90 7.00 -8.92
N LEU A 210 -9.56 6.70 -10.18
CA LEU A 210 -10.22 7.23 -11.37
C LEU A 210 -11.50 6.45 -11.72
N ALA A 211 -11.56 5.17 -11.39
CA ALA A 211 -12.68 4.29 -11.76
C ALA A 211 -14.07 4.83 -11.37
N PRO A 212 -14.33 5.38 -10.17
CA PRO A 212 -15.63 5.93 -9.80
C PRO A 212 -16.08 7.17 -10.61
N TYR A 213 -15.20 7.77 -11.42
CA TYR A 213 -15.55 8.85 -12.35
C TYR A 213 -16.14 8.33 -13.67
N GLY A 214 -16.03 7.01 -13.93
CA GLY A 214 -16.72 6.36 -15.05
C GLY A 214 -18.23 6.37 -14.87
N ASN A 215 -18.95 6.34 -15.96
CA ASN A 215 -20.41 6.20 -15.96
C ASN A 215 -20.78 4.71 -16.08
N PRO A 216 -21.31 4.06 -15.02
CA PRO A 216 -21.66 2.65 -15.06
C PRO A 216 -22.83 2.33 -16.01
N GLU A 217 -23.66 3.33 -16.34
CA GLU A 217 -24.84 3.17 -17.19
C GLU A 217 -24.54 3.45 -18.67
N SER A 218 -23.34 3.92 -19.02
CA SER A 218 -23.00 4.23 -20.39
C SER A 218 -22.74 2.98 -21.23
N GLU A 219 -23.21 3.00 -22.49
CA GLU A 219 -22.86 1.97 -23.50
C GLU A 219 -21.35 1.82 -23.65
N GLU A 220 -20.60 2.93 -23.62
CA GLU A 220 -19.14 2.92 -23.75
C GLU A 220 -18.49 2.08 -22.64
N THR A 221 -18.93 2.19 -21.38
CA THR A 221 -18.43 1.37 -20.28
C THR A 221 -18.76 -0.10 -20.49
N ALA A 222 -19.98 -0.42 -20.91
CA ALA A 222 -20.41 -1.78 -21.22
C ALA A 222 -19.60 -2.39 -22.37
N ASP A 223 -19.33 -1.59 -23.40
CA ASP A 223 -18.50 -1.97 -24.55
C ASP A 223 -17.06 -2.25 -24.15
N TYR A 224 -16.46 -1.41 -23.32
CA TYR A 224 -15.12 -1.65 -22.81
C TYR A 224 -15.04 -2.94 -22.00
N ILE A 225 -16.00 -3.23 -21.12
CA ILE A 225 -16.06 -4.50 -20.38
C ILE A 225 -16.12 -5.68 -21.36
N ARG A 226 -17.01 -5.61 -22.38
CA ARG A 226 -17.17 -6.64 -23.40
C ARG A 226 -15.88 -6.84 -24.21
N LEU A 227 -15.20 -5.77 -24.63
CA LEU A 227 -13.95 -5.81 -25.37
C LEU A 227 -12.81 -6.42 -24.53
N ILE A 228 -12.71 -6.04 -23.26
CA ILE A 228 -11.73 -6.63 -22.34
C ILE A 228 -11.95 -8.13 -22.27
N LYS A 229 -13.16 -8.58 -21.95
CA LYS A 229 -13.48 -10.01 -21.77
C LYS A 229 -13.39 -10.83 -23.04
N SER A 230 -13.74 -10.26 -24.21
CA SER A 230 -13.78 -11.02 -25.47
C SER A 230 -12.46 -11.00 -26.25
N LYS A 231 -11.61 -9.99 -26.05
CA LYS A 231 -10.38 -9.79 -26.86
C LYS A 231 -9.10 -9.91 -26.07
N LEU A 232 -9.07 -9.39 -24.83
CA LEU A 232 -7.86 -9.31 -24.04
C LEU A 232 -7.67 -10.50 -23.09
N ILE A 233 -8.77 -11.00 -22.51
CA ILE A 233 -8.71 -12.03 -21.46
C ILE A 233 -9.78 -13.09 -21.66
N ASP A 234 -9.49 -14.28 -21.11
CA ASP A 234 -10.46 -15.34 -20.87
C ASP A 234 -10.44 -15.66 -19.36
N ILE A 235 -11.57 -15.43 -18.68
CA ILE A 235 -11.72 -15.66 -17.24
C ILE A 235 -12.34 -17.04 -17.05
N LYS A 236 -11.60 -17.95 -16.43
CA LYS A 236 -12.06 -19.30 -16.12
C LYS A 236 -13.03 -19.33 -14.93
N LYS A 237 -13.68 -20.46 -14.71
CA LYS A 237 -14.63 -20.64 -13.60
C LYS A 237 -13.98 -20.46 -12.22
N ASP A 238 -12.73 -20.86 -12.09
CA ASP A 238 -11.93 -20.77 -10.87
C ASP A 238 -11.24 -19.40 -10.68
N GLY A 239 -11.56 -18.43 -11.52
CA GLY A 239 -10.98 -17.09 -11.48
C GLY A 239 -9.59 -16.98 -12.13
N SER A 240 -8.98 -18.09 -12.56
CA SER A 240 -7.75 -18.01 -13.33
C SER A 240 -7.99 -17.31 -14.66
N VAL A 241 -6.97 -16.60 -15.14
CA VAL A 241 -7.09 -15.80 -16.36
C VAL A 241 -6.08 -16.22 -17.42
N TRP A 242 -6.52 -16.27 -18.66
CA TRP A 242 -5.65 -16.36 -19.80
C TRP A 242 -5.60 -15.01 -20.52
N LEU A 243 -4.39 -14.44 -20.68
CA LEU A 243 -4.19 -13.16 -21.36
C LEU A 243 -3.78 -13.38 -22.81
N ASN A 244 -4.47 -12.71 -23.73
CA ASN A 244 -4.17 -12.77 -25.16
C ASN A 244 -2.88 -12.00 -25.48
N GLN A 245 -1.75 -12.67 -25.50
CA GLN A 245 -0.42 -12.08 -25.69
C GLN A 245 -0.24 -11.31 -27.00
N ARG A 246 -1.20 -11.38 -27.94
CA ARG A 246 -1.21 -10.55 -29.15
C ARG A 246 -1.39 -9.06 -28.87
N TYR A 247 -1.99 -8.71 -27.73
CA TYR A 247 -2.26 -7.34 -27.32
C TYR A 247 -1.24 -6.80 -26.33
N PHE A 248 -0.58 -7.67 -25.57
CA PHE A 248 0.41 -7.31 -24.55
C PHE A 248 1.82 -7.38 -25.10
N ASN A 249 2.72 -6.55 -24.56
CA ASN A 249 4.10 -6.46 -25.04
C ASN A 249 5.15 -6.66 -23.92
N TYR A 250 4.72 -6.85 -22.68
CA TYR A 250 5.63 -6.98 -21.53
C TYR A 250 6.45 -8.27 -21.54
N THR A 251 6.03 -9.30 -22.30
CA THR A 251 6.78 -10.55 -22.47
C THR A 251 8.00 -10.41 -23.38
N THR A 252 7.92 -9.55 -24.38
CA THR A 252 8.92 -9.46 -25.47
C THR A 252 9.43 -8.05 -25.73
N GLY A 253 8.86 -7.03 -25.07
CA GLY A 253 9.20 -5.63 -25.29
C GLY A 253 9.41 -4.83 -24.02
N LEU A 254 9.68 -3.55 -24.20
CA LEU A 254 9.90 -2.58 -23.11
C LEU A 254 8.63 -1.77 -22.75
N ARG A 255 7.49 -2.13 -23.33
CA ARG A 255 6.20 -1.48 -23.10
C ARG A 255 5.21 -2.51 -22.59
N MET A 256 4.17 -2.07 -21.89
CA MET A 256 3.15 -2.98 -21.39
C MET A 256 2.24 -3.52 -22.49
N VAL A 257 1.94 -2.70 -23.51
CA VAL A 257 0.94 -3.01 -24.55
C VAL A 257 1.43 -2.69 -25.95
N HIS A 258 0.78 -3.28 -26.97
CA HIS A 258 0.93 -2.92 -28.37
C HIS A 258 0.02 -1.73 -28.71
N HIS A 259 0.55 -0.50 -28.71
CA HIS A 259 -0.22 0.76 -28.82
C HIS A 259 -1.24 0.75 -29.96
N LYS A 260 -0.83 0.43 -31.20
CA LYS A 260 -1.74 0.41 -32.36
C LYS A 260 -2.92 -0.55 -32.19
N LYS A 261 -2.70 -1.70 -31.54
CA LYS A 261 -3.78 -2.68 -31.32
C LYS A 261 -4.74 -2.23 -30.22
N TRP A 262 -4.24 -1.57 -29.18
CA TRP A 262 -5.07 -1.01 -28.13
C TRP A 262 -5.83 0.23 -28.60
N GLU A 263 -5.20 1.07 -29.44
CA GLU A 263 -5.87 2.20 -30.10
C GLU A 263 -7.03 1.72 -30.99
N ALA A 264 -6.79 0.68 -31.81
CA ALA A 264 -7.85 0.07 -32.63
C ALA A 264 -8.96 -0.58 -31.79
N LEU A 265 -8.64 -1.09 -30.59
CA LEU A 265 -9.59 -1.76 -29.71
C LEU A 265 -10.47 -0.77 -28.96
N PHE A 266 -9.89 0.31 -28.40
CA PHE A 266 -10.57 1.25 -27.51
C PHE A 266 -10.93 2.58 -28.16
N GLY A 267 -10.53 2.81 -29.43
CA GLY A 267 -10.88 4.00 -30.21
C GLY A 267 -10.07 5.26 -29.86
N PHE A 268 -9.05 5.18 -29.01
CA PHE A 268 -8.20 6.31 -28.66
C PHE A 268 -6.75 5.89 -28.39
N LYS A 269 -5.80 6.82 -28.57
CA LYS A 269 -4.38 6.61 -28.29
C LYS A 269 -4.12 6.52 -26.80
N ARG A 270 -3.01 5.83 -26.41
CA ARG A 270 -2.51 5.88 -25.05
C ARG A 270 -2.48 7.35 -24.59
N ARG A 271 -3.07 7.63 -23.42
CA ARG A 271 -3.02 8.97 -22.82
C ARG A 271 -1.57 9.32 -22.46
N GLU A 272 -1.13 10.51 -22.81
CA GLU A 272 0.16 11.01 -22.37
C GLU A 272 0.11 11.37 -20.87
N ALA A 273 1.24 11.18 -20.18
CA ALA A 273 1.35 11.55 -18.78
C ALA A 273 0.99 13.03 -18.57
N GLU A 274 0.30 13.33 -17.47
CA GLU A 274 -0.14 14.68 -17.07
C GLU A 274 -1.09 15.40 -18.08
N SER A 275 -1.50 14.75 -19.19
CA SER A 275 -2.52 15.31 -20.07
C SER A 275 -3.92 15.27 -19.45
N THR A 276 -4.86 16.02 -20.02
CA THR A 276 -6.25 16.09 -19.55
C THR A 276 -6.91 14.71 -19.51
N ILE A 277 -7.62 14.43 -18.43
CA ILE A 277 -8.45 13.23 -18.27
C ILE A 277 -9.84 13.55 -18.85
N GLU A 278 -10.29 12.70 -19.77
CA GLU A 278 -11.60 12.78 -20.42
C GLU A 278 -12.50 11.64 -19.92
N GLN A 279 -13.82 11.72 -20.18
CA GLN A 279 -14.80 10.72 -19.73
C GLN A 279 -14.47 9.29 -20.20
N LYS A 280 -14.01 9.12 -21.46
CA LYS A 280 -13.58 7.81 -21.99
C LYS A 280 -12.47 7.15 -21.17
N HIS A 281 -11.55 7.96 -20.61
CA HIS A 281 -10.48 7.45 -19.73
C HIS A 281 -11.05 6.94 -18.40
N CYS A 282 -12.05 7.64 -17.85
CA CYS A 282 -12.75 7.24 -16.64
C CYS A 282 -13.59 5.98 -16.88
N ASN A 283 -14.29 5.89 -18.02
CA ASN A 283 -15.10 4.73 -18.39
C ASN A 283 -14.23 3.48 -18.58
N LEU A 284 -13.04 3.62 -19.19
CA LEU A 284 -12.10 2.52 -19.32
C LEU A 284 -11.50 2.10 -17.95
N ALA A 285 -11.23 3.07 -17.06
CA ALA A 285 -10.79 2.79 -15.70
C ALA A 285 -11.85 2.02 -14.88
N LEU A 286 -13.12 2.41 -15.01
CA LEU A 286 -14.25 1.69 -14.40
C LEU A 286 -14.40 0.29 -14.98
N ALA A 287 -14.30 0.14 -16.29
CA ALA A 287 -14.44 -1.14 -16.97
C ALA A 287 -13.40 -2.17 -16.48
N ILE A 288 -12.12 -1.80 -16.42
CA ILE A 288 -11.08 -2.71 -15.91
C ILE A 288 -11.24 -2.96 -14.42
N GLN A 289 -11.64 -1.98 -13.61
CA GLN A 289 -11.88 -2.17 -12.18
C GLN A 289 -12.98 -3.22 -11.95
N ILE A 290 -14.10 -3.16 -12.68
CA ILE A 290 -15.18 -4.16 -12.61
C ILE A 290 -14.67 -5.56 -12.97
N VAL A 291 -13.83 -5.66 -14.01
CA VAL A 291 -13.26 -6.94 -14.43
C VAL A 291 -12.32 -7.53 -13.37
N ILE A 292 -11.46 -6.70 -12.74
CA ILE A 292 -10.58 -7.16 -11.66
C ILE A 292 -11.37 -7.64 -10.45
N GLU A 293 -12.44 -6.94 -10.08
CA GLU A 293 -13.31 -7.33 -8.98
C GLU A 293 -13.96 -8.70 -9.23
N GLU A 294 -14.42 -8.95 -10.46
CA GLU A 294 -14.96 -10.26 -10.85
C GLU A 294 -13.91 -11.36 -10.71
N ILE A 295 -12.67 -11.12 -11.18
CA ILE A 295 -11.58 -12.08 -11.10
C ILE A 295 -11.26 -12.41 -9.63
N VAL A 296 -11.07 -11.38 -8.78
CA VAL A 296 -10.73 -11.55 -7.37
C VAL A 296 -11.83 -12.32 -6.63
N ILE A 297 -13.10 -12.01 -6.89
CA ILE A 297 -14.23 -12.72 -6.28
C ILE A 297 -14.23 -14.20 -6.70
N LYS A 298 -14.08 -14.53 -7.99
CA LYS A 298 -14.02 -15.92 -8.47
C LYS A 298 -12.83 -16.69 -7.89
N MET A 299 -11.64 -16.07 -7.78
CA MET A 299 -10.49 -16.69 -7.12
C MET A 299 -10.76 -16.98 -5.64
N ALA A 300 -11.46 -16.07 -4.95
CA ALA A 300 -11.84 -16.25 -3.56
C ALA A 300 -12.91 -17.35 -3.39
N GLU A 301 -13.88 -17.45 -4.30
CA GLU A 301 -14.85 -18.55 -4.35
C GLU A 301 -14.15 -19.90 -4.54
N GLU A 302 -13.17 -19.96 -5.43
CA GLU A 302 -12.36 -21.17 -5.65
C GLU A 302 -11.51 -21.49 -4.41
N ALA A 303 -10.89 -20.49 -3.78
CA ALA A 303 -10.15 -20.68 -2.54
C ALA A 303 -11.04 -21.25 -1.44
N LYS A 304 -12.28 -20.75 -1.27
CA LYS A 304 -13.27 -21.31 -0.36
C LYS A 304 -13.63 -22.76 -0.71
N ARG A 305 -13.85 -23.02 -2.00
CA ARG A 305 -14.25 -24.36 -2.48
C ARG A 305 -13.20 -25.43 -2.20
N ILE A 306 -11.91 -25.14 -2.43
CA ILE A 306 -10.85 -26.15 -2.29
C ILE A 306 -10.31 -26.26 -0.87
N THR A 307 -10.38 -25.20 -0.05
CA THR A 307 -9.84 -25.21 1.31
C THR A 307 -10.90 -25.49 2.36
N ASN A 308 -12.15 -25.21 2.05
CA ASN A 308 -13.29 -25.18 3.00
C ASN A 308 -12.98 -24.36 4.28
N ALA A 309 -12.08 -23.37 4.19
CA ALA A 309 -11.71 -22.52 5.32
C ALA A 309 -12.77 -21.44 5.58
N ASP A 310 -12.94 -21.06 6.84
CA ASP A 310 -13.90 -20.01 7.23
C ASP A 310 -13.36 -18.59 7.02
N TYR A 311 -12.04 -18.44 6.96
CA TYR A 311 -11.32 -17.16 6.90
C TYR A 311 -10.42 -17.10 5.68
N LEU A 312 -10.15 -15.88 5.20
CA LEU A 312 -9.26 -15.63 4.09
C LEU A 312 -8.11 -14.69 4.51
N CYS A 313 -6.89 -15.03 4.13
CA CYS A 313 -5.72 -14.14 4.20
C CYS A 313 -5.29 -13.72 2.80
N MET A 314 -5.00 -12.42 2.58
CA MET A 314 -4.63 -11.89 1.28
C MET A 314 -3.29 -11.13 1.32
N ALA A 315 -2.46 -11.34 0.29
CA ALA A 315 -1.23 -10.58 0.01
C ALA A 315 -0.93 -10.52 -1.49
N GLY A 316 0.19 -9.89 -1.86
CA GLY A 316 0.54 -9.52 -3.23
C GLY A 316 0.02 -8.11 -3.57
N GLY A 317 0.61 -7.47 -4.58
CA GLY A 317 0.30 -6.08 -4.93
C GLY A 317 -1.18 -5.80 -5.22
N VAL A 318 -1.91 -6.78 -5.80
CA VAL A 318 -3.35 -6.64 -6.08
C VAL A 318 -4.21 -6.64 -4.81
N ALA A 319 -3.74 -7.21 -3.70
CA ALA A 319 -4.43 -7.13 -2.41
C ALA A 319 -4.51 -5.69 -1.84
N LEU A 320 -3.77 -4.74 -2.41
CA LEU A 320 -3.92 -3.31 -2.12
C LEU A 320 -5.12 -2.65 -2.82
N ASN A 321 -5.83 -3.38 -3.70
CA ASN A 321 -7.07 -2.90 -4.32
C ASN A 321 -8.24 -2.94 -3.32
N CYS A 322 -8.33 -1.90 -2.50
CA CYS A 322 -9.32 -1.80 -1.43
C CYS A 322 -10.78 -1.82 -1.93
N VAL A 323 -11.03 -1.48 -3.20
CA VAL A 323 -12.38 -1.53 -3.81
C VAL A 323 -12.79 -2.98 -4.04
N ALA A 324 -11.90 -3.80 -4.64
CA ALA A 324 -12.12 -5.24 -4.81
C ALA A 324 -12.28 -5.93 -3.45
N ASN A 325 -11.44 -5.57 -2.48
CA ASN A 325 -11.50 -6.14 -1.12
C ASN A 325 -12.84 -5.87 -0.42
N GLY A 326 -13.32 -4.62 -0.50
CA GLY A 326 -14.61 -4.26 0.08
C GLY A 326 -15.79 -4.96 -0.60
N LYS A 327 -15.75 -5.17 -1.93
CA LYS A 327 -16.75 -5.96 -2.64
C LYS A 327 -16.68 -7.43 -2.27
N LEU A 328 -15.49 -7.99 -2.14
CA LEU A 328 -15.28 -9.37 -1.71
C LEU A 328 -15.84 -9.60 -0.30
N LEU A 329 -15.57 -8.72 0.65
CA LEU A 329 -16.11 -8.81 2.01
C LEU A 329 -17.64 -8.90 2.00
N ARG A 330 -18.32 -8.02 1.24
CA ARG A 330 -19.80 -7.99 1.12
C ARG A 330 -20.40 -9.21 0.43
N LYS A 331 -19.60 -10.03 -0.27
CA LYS A 331 -20.07 -11.32 -0.81
C LYS A 331 -20.27 -12.39 0.26
N ASN A 332 -19.77 -12.18 1.48
CA ASN A 332 -19.90 -13.11 2.61
C ASN A 332 -19.44 -14.55 2.30
N ILE A 333 -18.44 -14.71 1.41
CA ILE A 333 -17.84 -16.01 1.08
C ILE A 333 -17.08 -16.57 2.27
N PHE A 334 -16.41 -15.68 3.00
CA PHE A 334 -15.68 -15.96 4.24
C PHE A 334 -16.31 -15.21 5.40
N LYS A 335 -16.14 -15.72 6.62
CA LYS A 335 -16.60 -15.05 7.85
C LYS A 335 -15.87 -13.73 8.08
N ASP A 336 -14.57 -13.69 7.74
CA ASP A 336 -13.75 -12.47 7.81
C ASP A 336 -12.53 -12.59 6.89
N ILE A 337 -11.92 -11.46 6.56
CA ILE A 337 -10.79 -11.34 5.62
C ILE A 337 -9.67 -10.53 6.27
N TYR A 338 -8.49 -11.14 6.39
CA TYR A 338 -7.28 -10.43 6.79
C TYR A 338 -6.43 -10.09 5.57
N ILE A 339 -6.04 -8.82 5.45
CA ILE A 339 -5.18 -8.34 4.37
C ILE A 339 -3.90 -7.80 4.99
N GLN A 340 -2.76 -8.28 4.51
CA GLN A 340 -1.46 -7.78 4.96
C GLN A 340 -1.34 -6.26 4.70
N PRO A 341 -1.08 -5.41 5.71
CA PRO A 341 -0.96 -3.96 5.52
C PRO A 341 0.16 -3.58 4.54
N ALA A 342 1.26 -4.31 4.51
CA ALA A 342 2.33 -4.18 3.53
C ALA A 342 2.23 -5.27 2.45
N ALA A 343 1.06 -5.42 1.80
CA ALA A 343 0.77 -6.57 0.92
C ALA A 343 1.68 -6.69 -0.32
N GLY A 344 2.35 -5.62 -0.77
CA GLY A 344 3.36 -5.67 -1.85
C GLY A 344 4.69 -6.28 -1.40
N ASP A 345 5.73 -6.12 -2.23
CA ASP A 345 7.06 -6.74 -2.05
C ASP A 345 7.74 -6.39 -0.73
N ALA A 346 7.48 -5.21 -0.16
CA ALA A 346 8.00 -4.85 1.15
C ALA A 346 7.58 -5.85 2.25
N GLY A 347 6.34 -6.33 2.22
CA GLY A 347 5.85 -7.36 3.13
C GLY A 347 6.49 -8.72 2.90
N GLY A 348 7.07 -8.96 1.71
CA GLY A 348 7.86 -10.16 1.42
C GLY A 348 9.04 -10.34 2.36
N ALA A 349 9.67 -9.24 2.82
CA ALA A 349 10.72 -9.30 3.85
C ALA A 349 10.19 -9.92 5.15
N LEU A 350 9.06 -9.45 5.65
CA LEU A 350 8.41 -9.99 6.84
C LEU A 350 7.96 -11.43 6.63
N GLY A 351 7.34 -11.72 5.49
CA GLY A 351 6.85 -13.06 5.16
C GLY A 351 7.95 -14.10 5.06
N ALA A 352 9.09 -13.75 4.44
CA ALA A 352 10.27 -14.63 4.38
C ALA A 352 10.80 -14.96 5.80
N ALA A 353 10.89 -13.96 6.68
CA ALA A 353 11.32 -14.19 8.06
C ALA A 353 10.34 -15.09 8.82
N LEU A 354 9.03 -14.85 8.69
CA LEU A 354 7.99 -15.67 9.33
C LEU A 354 7.95 -17.09 8.77
N ALA A 355 8.07 -17.28 7.44
CA ALA A 355 8.13 -18.60 6.83
C ALA A 355 9.29 -19.42 7.40
N VAL A 356 10.48 -18.81 7.55
CA VAL A 356 11.64 -19.49 8.14
C VAL A 356 11.43 -19.75 9.62
N SER A 357 10.84 -18.81 10.38
CA SER A 357 10.57 -19.04 11.81
C SER A 357 9.64 -20.23 12.01
N TYR A 358 8.53 -20.29 11.33
CA TYR A 358 7.51 -21.32 11.57
C TYR A 358 7.76 -22.61 10.80
N MET A 359 8.18 -22.55 9.52
CA MET A 359 8.27 -23.73 8.66
C MET A 359 9.66 -24.37 8.61
N TYR A 360 10.74 -23.61 8.90
CA TYR A 360 12.11 -24.13 8.89
C TYR A 360 12.64 -24.40 10.31
N PHE A 361 12.32 -23.52 11.29
CA PHE A 361 12.74 -23.66 12.69
C PHE A 361 11.65 -24.23 13.60
N ASP A 362 10.48 -24.57 13.07
CA ASP A 362 9.34 -25.16 13.78
C ASP A 362 8.93 -24.36 15.04
N THR A 363 9.04 -23.02 14.98
CA THR A 363 8.57 -22.15 16.05
C THR A 363 7.07 -22.36 16.25
N VAL A 364 6.62 -22.51 17.49
CA VAL A 364 5.19 -22.67 17.80
C VAL A 364 4.48 -21.34 17.58
N ARG A 365 3.49 -21.33 16.69
CA ARG A 365 2.66 -20.16 16.45
C ARG A 365 1.62 -20.01 17.56
N THR A 366 1.64 -18.86 18.22
CA THR A 366 0.59 -18.52 19.17
C THR A 366 -0.54 -17.79 18.43
N CYS A 367 -1.73 -18.42 18.37
CA CYS A 367 -2.95 -17.76 17.92
C CYS A 367 -3.72 -17.34 19.16
N GLY A 368 -3.69 -16.08 19.47
CA GLY A 368 -4.15 -15.60 20.76
C GLY A 368 -5.40 -14.73 20.73
N LYS A 369 -5.71 -14.16 21.87
CA LYS A 369 -6.81 -13.24 22.13
C LYS A 369 -6.63 -11.86 21.47
N GLN A 370 -5.50 -11.60 20.83
CA GLN A 370 -5.22 -10.35 20.10
C GLN A 370 -5.81 -10.41 18.68
N LYS A 371 -6.15 -9.26 18.13
CA LYS A 371 -6.76 -9.16 16.79
C LYS A 371 -5.82 -9.64 15.69
N ASP A 372 -4.55 -9.22 15.70
CA ASP A 372 -3.46 -9.74 14.85
C ASP A 372 -2.08 -9.43 15.46
N HIS A 373 -1.00 -9.95 14.85
CA HIS A 373 0.37 -9.76 15.30
C HIS A 373 1.09 -8.56 14.65
N MET A 374 0.43 -7.82 13.75
CA MET A 374 0.99 -6.60 13.17
C MET A 374 0.91 -5.40 14.10
N LEU A 375 0.11 -5.47 15.17
CA LEU A 375 -0.01 -4.42 16.19
C LEU A 375 -0.28 -3.02 15.60
N GLY A 376 -1.22 -2.93 14.66
CA GLY A 376 -1.52 -1.67 13.95
C GLY A 376 -0.49 -1.30 12.88
N SER A 377 0.44 -2.20 12.57
CA SER A 377 1.56 -1.99 11.63
C SER A 377 2.60 -0.96 12.10
N TYR A 378 2.61 -0.58 13.36
CA TYR A 378 3.56 0.38 13.97
C TYR A 378 4.91 -0.30 14.28
N LEU A 379 5.63 -0.69 13.22
CA LEU A 379 6.85 -1.50 13.30
C LEU A 379 8.13 -0.73 12.94
N GLY A 380 7.98 0.47 12.38
CA GLY A 380 9.07 1.34 11.96
C GLY A 380 9.63 2.25 13.06
N PRO A 381 10.52 3.20 12.70
CA PRO A 381 11.23 4.05 13.65
C PRO A 381 10.33 4.92 14.53
N ASP A 382 10.78 5.11 15.76
CA ASP A 382 10.29 6.08 16.72
C ASP A 382 11.40 7.07 17.10
N TYR A 383 11.05 8.21 17.66
CA TYR A 383 12.01 9.26 18.02
C TYR A 383 11.74 9.79 19.42
N SER A 384 12.83 9.89 20.20
CA SER A 384 12.81 10.40 21.56
C SER A 384 12.61 11.93 21.61
N GLU A 385 12.17 12.45 22.74
CA GLU A 385 12.10 13.89 22.98
C GLU A 385 13.45 14.60 22.73
N LYS A 386 14.55 13.94 23.07
CA LYS A 386 15.91 14.47 22.83
C LYS A 386 16.16 14.72 21.34
N GLU A 387 15.77 13.80 20.47
CA GLU A 387 15.94 13.94 19.01
C GLU A 387 15.05 15.06 18.44
N ILE A 388 13.82 15.19 18.98
CA ILE A 388 12.91 16.29 18.61
C ILE A 388 13.53 17.63 19.04
N ARG A 389 14.07 17.73 20.24
CA ARG A 389 14.76 18.95 20.72
C ARG A 389 16.00 19.29 19.90
N LEU A 390 16.78 18.29 19.47
CA LEU A 390 17.90 18.51 18.56
C LEU A 390 17.45 19.05 17.20
N MET A 391 16.35 18.55 16.66
CA MET A 391 15.75 19.09 15.45
C MET A 391 15.32 20.55 15.66
N ASN A 392 14.64 20.88 16.78
CA ASN A 392 14.21 22.26 17.11
C ASN A 392 15.40 23.23 17.19
N LEU A 393 16.50 22.83 17.81
CA LEU A 393 17.74 23.63 17.86
C LEU A 393 18.32 23.87 16.47
N LYS A 394 18.38 22.82 15.63
CA LYS A 394 18.91 22.89 14.26
C LYS A 394 18.07 23.78 13.34
N THR A 395 16.76 23.73 13.49
CA THR A 395 15.81 24.48 12.65
C THR A 395 15.45 25.84 13.21
N LYS A 396 15.84 26.13 14.46
CA LYS A 396 15.44 27.34 15.22
C LYS A 396 13.92 27.51 15.27
N SER A 397 13.20 26.38 15.32
CA SER A 397 11.74 26.36 15.29
C SER A 397 11.13 26.90 16.56
N THR A 398 10.04 27.66 16.41
CA THR A 398 9.16 28.10 17.52
C THR A 398 8.12 27.02 17.78
N PHE A 399 7.91 26.66 19.04
CA PHE A 399 6.98 25.63 19.43
C PHE A 399 6.34 25.88 20.79
N ILE A 400 5.20 25.25 21.01
CA ILE A 400 4.57 25.10 22.32
C ILE A 400 4.70 23.63 22.73
N LYS A 401 5.19 23.35 23.93
CA LYS A 401 5.21 21.98 24.47
C LYS A 401 4.02 21.80 25.41
N TYR A 402 3.28 20.72 25.22
CA TYR A 402 2.21 20.31 26.11
C TYR A 402 2.72 19.20 27.04
N ASP A 403 2.55 19.39 28.34
CA ASP A 403 2.87 18.36 29.36
C ASP A 403 1.69 17.39 29.57
N ASN A 404 0.48 17.81 29.20
CA ASN A 404 -0.74 17.01 29.28
C ASN A 404 -1.23 16.66 27.85
N PHE A 405 -1.22 15.36 27.53
CA PHE A 405 -1.63 14.89 26.21
C PHE A 405 -3.12 15.17 25.90
N SER A 406 -3.98 15.16 26.91
CA SER A 406 -5.41 15.49 26.70
C SER A 406 -5.59 16.96 26.29
N GLU A 407 -4.83 17.89 26.86
CA GLU A 407 -4.85 19.30 26.44
C GLU A 407 -4.33 19.47 25.00
N LEU A 408 -3.30 18.71 24.63
CA LEU A 408 -2.80 18.66 23.26
C LEU A 408 -3.89 18.20 22.28
N THR A 409 -4.59 17.12 22.60
CA THR A 409 -5.66 16.59 21.71
C THR A 409 -6.85 17.51 21.61
N GLU A 410 -7.23 18.19 22.69
CA GLU A 410 -8.28 19.22 22.68
C GLU A 410 -7.89 20.43 21.82
N PHE A 411 -6.62 20.88 21.91
CA PHE A 411 -6.10 21.95 21.05
C PHE A 411 -6.16 21.53 19.58
N VAL A 412 -5.62 20.35 19.24
CA VAL A 412 -5.59 19.86 17.85
C VAL A 412 -7.01 19.66 17.31
N ALA A 413 -7.92 19.09 18.10
CA ALA A 413 -9.32 18.93 17.72
C ALA A 413 -10.01 20.29 17.44
N ALA A 414 -9.68 21.32 18.22
CA ALA A 414 -10.16 22.66 17.97
C ALA A 414 -9.66 23.23 16.63
N GLN A 415 -8.38 23.02 16.32
CA GLN A 415 -7.81 23.47 15.05
C GLN A 415 -8.43 22.74 13.84
N LEU A 416 -8.61 21.42 13.93
CA LEU A 416 -9.28 20.64 12.89
C LEU A 416 -10.72 21.11 12.65
N ALA A 417 -11.49 21.35 13.73
CA ALA A 417 -12.88 21.85 13.64
C ALA A 417 -12.99 23.26 13.03
N GLN A 418 -11.92 24.07 13.10
CA GLN A 418 -11.82 25.36 12.43
C GLN A 418 -11.42 25.25 10.93
N GLY A 419 -11.23 24.01 10.40
CA GLY A 419 -10.81 23.77 9.03
C GLY A 419 -9.30 23.94 8.80
N ASN A 420 -8.50 23.94 9.85
CA ASN A 420 -7.04 23.91 9.76
C ASN A 420 -6.54 22.51 9.43
N VAL A 421 -5.38 22.44 8.76
CA VAL A 421 -4.72 21.19 8.40
C VAL A 421 -3.53 20.95 9.32
N VAL A 422 -3.48 19.76 9.92
CA VAL A 422 -2.49 19.40 10.93
C VAL A 422 -1.61 18.25 10.44
N GLY A 423 -0.29 18.47 10.39
CA GLY A 423 0.69 17.39 10.30
C GLY A 423 0.79 16.68 11.66
N TRP A 424 0.63 15.36 11.68
CA TRP A 424 0.59 14.56 12.91
C TRP A 424 1.67 13.49 12.88
N PHE A 425 2.65 13.59 13.77
CA PHE A 425 3.81 12.72 13.86
C PHE A 425 3.94 12.18 15.29
N GLN A 426 3.64 10.90 15.48
CA GLN A 426 3.59 10.25 16.79
C GLN A 426 4.24 8.87 16.75
N GLY A 427 4.79 8.40 17.85
CA GLY A 427 5.24 7.03 18.09
C GLY A 427 5.96 6.34 16.92
N ARG A 428 5.88 5.02 16.87
CA ARG A 428 6.51 4.21 15.81
C ARG A 428 5.80 4.40 14.46
N MET A 429 6.62 4.48 13.40
CA MET A 429 6.14 4.62 12.03
C MET A 429 5.41 3.36 11.54
N GLU A 430 4.46 3.53 10.64
CA GLU A 430 3.75 2.44 9.97
C GLU A 430 4.65 1.68 8.99
N PHE A 431 4.56 0.33 8.97
CA PHE A 431 5.12 -0.52 7.93
C PHE A 431 4.06 -0.79 6.86
N GLY A 432 4.30 -0.34 5.64
CA GLY A 432 3.38 -0.42 4.51
C GLY A 432 3.11 0.94 3.85
N PRO A 433 2.24 0.96 2.82
CA PRO A 433 2.02 2.15 1.98
C PRO A 433 1.02 3.15 2.59
N ARG A 434 0.35 2.82 3.70
CA ARG A 434 -0.69 3.67 4.31
C ARG A 434 -0.17 4.37 5.56
N ALA A 435 -0.58 5.62 5.73
CA ALA A 435 -0.48 6.31 7.01
C ALA A 435 -1.72 5.97 7.85
N LEU A 436 -1.50 5.51 9.08
CA LEU A 436 -2.51 4.95 9.96
C LEU A 436 -2.61 5.72 11.30
N GLY A 437 -2.19 6.99 11.30
CA GLY A 437 -2.30 7.86 12.46
C GLY A 437 -0.99 8.14 13.18
N ASN A 438 0.17 7.70 12.67
CA ASN A 438 1.46 8.04 13.24
C ASN A 438 2.33 8.91 12.32
N ARG A 439 2.13 8.85 11.02
CA ARG A 439 2.77 9.71 10.00
C ARG A 439 1.68 10.26 9.06
N SER A 440 0.80 11.09 9.59
CA SER A 440 -0.44 11.51 8.95
C SER A 440 -0.55 13.02 8.76
N ILE A 441 -1.28 13.43 7.72
CA ILE A 441 -1.83 14.78 7.61
C ILE A 441 -3.34 14.66 7.83
N LEU A 442 -3.85 15.45 8.75
CA LEU A 442 -5.21 15.39 9.26
C LEU A 442 -6.01 16.63 8.84
N GLY A 443 -7.31 16.44 8.65
CA GLY A 443 -8.26 17.51 8.36
C GLY A 443 -9.68 17.13 8.78
N ASP A 444 -10.60 18.09 8.72
CA ASP A 444 -12.01 17.86 8.95
C ASP A 444 -12.65 17.17 7.72
N ALA A 445 -13.22 15.99 7.92
CA ALA A 445 -13.88 15.22 6.86
C ALA A 445 -15.23 15.84 6.42
N GLY A 446 -15.88 16.58 7.29
CA GLY A 446 -17.14 17.27 7.04
C GLY A 446 -16.98 18.56 6.23
N ASN A 447 -15.80 19.18 6.26
CA ASN A 447 -15.54 20.42 5.53
C ASN A 447 -15.46 20.16 4.02
N PRO A 448 -16.38 20.69 3.19
CA PRO A 448 -16.43 20.40 1.74
C PRO A 448 -15.21 20.91 0.96
N GLU A 449 -14.54 21.97 1.44
CA GLU A 449 -13.35 22.54 0.80
C GLU A 449 -12.05 21.79 1.17
N MET A 450 -12.08 20.91 2.17
CA MET A 450 -10.88 20.25 2.67
C MET A 450 -10.21 19.38 1.63
N GLN A 451 -10.97 18.65 0.80
CA GLN A 451 -10.42 17.83 -0.30
C GLN A 451 -9.63 18.70 -1.30
N LYS A 452 -10.18 19.86 -1.66
CA LYS A 452 -9.54 20.81 -2.59
C LYS A 452 -8.28 21.42 -1.96
N LYS A 453 -8.39 21.93 -0.72
CA LYS A 453 -7.27 22.48 0.06
C LYS A 453 -6.12 21.48 0.14
N MET A 454 -6.41 20.25 0.53
CA MET A 454 -5.42 19.20 0.71
C MET A 454 -4.75 18.76 -0.62
N ASN A 455 -5.51 18.54 -1.71
CA ASN A 455 -4.93 18.10 -2.97
C ASN A 455 -4.07 19.18 -3.63
N LEU A 456 -4.55 20.42 -3.68
CA LEU A 456 -3.91 21.51 -4.43
C LEU A 456 -2.79 22.19 -3.64
N LYS A 457 -2.98 22.43 -2.32
CA LYS A 457 -2.10 23.29 -1.52
C LYS A 457 -1.09 22.51 -0.65
N ILE A 458 -1.34 21.22 -0.44
CA ILE A 458 -0.50 20.38 0.43
C ILE A 458 0.12 19.23 -0.35
N LYS A 459 -0.70 18.46 -1.06
CA LYS A 459 -0.24 17.28 -1.82
C LYS A 459 0.32 17.61 -3.19
N TYR A 460 -0.02 18.77 -3.75
CA TYR A 460 0.37 19.19 -5.11
C TYR A 460 0.09 18.11 -6.15
N ARG A 461 -1.15 17.59 -6.15
CA ARG A 461 -1.56 16.46 -6.98
C ARG A 461 -2.94 16.67 -7.59
N GLU A 462 -3.33 15.74 -8.45
CA GLU A 462 -4.61 15.74 -9.17
C GLU A 462 -5.79 15.78 -8.18
N GLY A 463 -6.77 16.66 -8.45
CA GLY A 463 -7.94 16.88 -7.58
C GLY A 463 -8.85 15.66 -7.42
N PHE A 464 -8.89 14.77 -8.43
CA PHE A 464 -9.76 13.59 -8.42
C PHE A 464 -9.37 12.53 -7.37
N ARG A 465 -8.16 12.59 -6.80
CA ARG A 465 -7.69 11.57 -5.82
C ARG A 465 -8.47 11.70 -4.52
N PRO A 466 -9.12 10.61 -4.05
CA PRO A 466 -9.90 10.64 -2.82
C PRO A 466 -9.01 10.67 -1.57
N PHE A 467 -9.59 11.06 -0.46
CA PHE A 467 -9.03 10.87 0.87
C PHE A 467 -9.80 9.79 1.62
N ALA A 468 -9.29 9.40 2.78
CA ALA A 468 -9.85 8.36 3.63
C ALA A 468 -10.12 8.92 5.03
N PRO A 469 -11.20 8.52 5.70
CA PRO A 469 -11.38 8.78 7.12
C PRO A 469 -10.63 7.76 7.97
N SER A 470 -10.18 8.22 9.13
CA SER A 470 -9.95 7.39 10.31
C SER A 470 -11.14 7.58 11.24
N VAL A 471 -11.82 6.51 11.58
CA VAL A 471 -13.06 6.49 12.39
C VAL A 471 -12.84 5.67 13.64
N LEU A 472 -13.42 6.09 14.76
CA LEU A 472 -13.47 5.28 15.99
C LEU A 472 -14.19 3.97 15.68
N VAL A 473 -13.64 2.83 16.13
CA VAL A 473 -14.23 1.52 15.82
C VAL A 473 -15.67 1.41 16.33
N GLU A 474 -15.97 2.00 17.45
CA GLU A 474 -17.31 2.06 18.06
C GLU A 474 -18.33 2.86 17.23
N ASP A 475 -17.87 3.76 16.35
CA ASP A 475 -18.72 4.64 15.54
C ASP A 475 -18.86 4.20 14.08
N VAL A 476 -18.16 3.16 13.67
CA VAL A 476 -18.16 2.68 12.25
C VAL A 476 -19.59 2.48 11.73
N SER A 477 -20.43 1.82 12.53
CA SER A 477 -21.80 1.51 12.17
C SER A 477 -22.73 2.73 12.06
N GLU A 478 -22.33 3.90 12.53
CA GLU A 478 -23.08 5.15 12.34
C GLU A 478 -22.91 5.73 10.94
N TYR A 479 -21.76 5.45 10.31
CA TYR A 479 -21.37 6.06 9.03
C TYR A 479 -21.43 5.09 7.86
N PHE A 480 -21.02 3.82 8.06
CA PHE A 480 -20.70 2.91 6.97
C PHE A 480 -21.41 1.56 7.08
N ASP A 481 -21.69 0.95 5.91
CA ASP A 481 -22.10 -0.44 5.81
C ASP A 481 -20.88 -1.36 5.86
N LEU A 482 -20.28 -1.46 7.04
CA LEU A 482 -19.12 -2.29 7.31
C LEU A 482 -19.32 -3.04 8.62
N ASN A 483 -19.31 -4.37 8.55
CA ASN A 483 -19.51 -5.28 9.69
C ASN A 483 -18.19 -5.93 10.16
N SER A 484 -17.06 -5.47 9.68
CA SER A 484 -15.73 -5.99 9.99
C SER A 484 -14.78 -4.83 10.30
N ASP A 485 -13.71 -5.11 11.04
CA ASP A 485 -12.65 -4.14 11.28
C ASP A 485 -11.85 -3.86 9.99
N SER A 486 -11.39 -2.63 9.83
CA SER A 486 -10.51 -2.19 8.74
C SER A 486 -9.33 -1.36 9.28
N PRO A 487 -8.47 -1.91 10.14
CA PRO A 487 -7.43 -1.12 10.81
C PRO A 487 -6.36 -0.59 9.85
N TYR A 488 -6.20 -1.21 8.68
CA TYR A 488 -5.11 -0.95 7.72
C TYR A 488 -5.51 -0.17 6.48
N MET A 489 -6.73 0.41 6.45
CA MET A 489 -7.22 1.24 5.33
C MET A 489 -7.22 0.47 3.99
N LEU A 490 -7.54 -0.83 4.03
CA LEU A 490 -7.54 -1.74 2.88
C LEU A 490 -8.94 -2.24 2.48
N MET A 491 -9.99 -1.65 3.07
CA MET A 491 -11.39 -1.95 2.76
C MET A 491 -12.13 -0.68 2.34
N VAL A 492 -13.00 -0.83 1.36
CA VAL A 492 -13.96 0.19 0.94
C VAL A 492 -15.37 -0.30 1.29
N ALA A 493 -16.14 0.54 1.96
CA ALA A 493 -17.54 0.28 2.24
C ALA A 493 -18.43 1.43 1.76
N PRO A 494 -19.72 1.17 1.48
CA PRO A 494 -20.67 2.22 1.18
C PRO A 494 -20.93 3.11 2.40
N LEU A 495 -21.10 4.41 2.14
CA LEU A 495 -21.68 5.32 3.10
C LEU A 495 -23.15 4.94 3.34
N LYS A 496 -23.64 5.02 4.57
CA LYS A 496 -25.05 4.76 4.88
C LYS A 496 -25.99 5.71 4.13
N GLU A 497 -27.16 5.22 3.74
CA GLU A 497 -28.12 5.97 2.93
C GLU A 497 -28.60 7.26 3.60
N ASN A 498 -28.83 7.23 4.92
CA ASN A 498 -29.26 8.40 5.70
C ASN A 498 -28.22 9.53 5.76
N ARG A 499 -26.99 9.28 5.34
CA ARG A 499 -25.90 10.27 5.25
C ARG A 499 -25.63 10.74 3.81
N ARG A 500 -26.33 10.13 2.82
CA ARG A 500 -26.19 10.52 1.42
C ARG A 500 -27.12 11.68 1.10
N LYS A 501 -26.63 12.61 0.28
CA LYS A 501 -27.46 13.62 -0.35
C LYS A 501 -27.91 13.14 -1.73
N GLN A 502 -29.11 13.50 -2.12
CA GLN A 502 -29.64 13.12 -3.43
C GLN A 502 -28.81 13.75 -4.55
N LEU A 503 -28.46 12.93 -5.53
CA LEU A 503 -27.79 13.39 -6.76
C LEU A 503 -28.86 13.92 -7.75
N PRO A 504 -28.53 14.93 -8.57
CA PRO A 504 -29.43 15.38 -9.63
C PRO A 504 -29.53 14.31 -10.74
N GLU A 505 -30.66 14.26 -11.42
CA GLU A 505 -30.89 13.29 -12.52
C GLU A 505 -29.84 13.38 -13.64
N ASN A 506 -29.32 14.57 -13.91
CA ASN A 506 -28.29 14.80 -14.92
C ASN A 506 -26.85 14.67 -14.38
N TYR A 507 -26.63 14.02 -13.22
CA TYR A 507 -25.32 13.95 -12.55
C TYR A 507 -24.18 13.48 -13.45
N TYR A 508 -24.40 12.44 -14.25
CA TYR A 508 -23.38 11.93 -15.18
C TYR A 508 -23.13 12.82 -16.40
N ASN A 509 -24.00 13.80 -16.68
CA ASN A 509 -23.82 14.81 -17.72
C ASN A 509 -22.99 16.02 -17.24
N LEU A 510 -22.80 16.17 -15.93
CA LEU A 510 -21.92 17.19 -15.36
C LEU A 510 -20.46 16.91 -15.74
N SER A 511 -19.68 17.97 -15.87
CA SER A 511 -18.23 17.85 -16.09
C SER A 511 -17.55 17.11 -14.91
N LEU A 512 -16.36 16.54 -15.16
CA LEU A 512 -15.59 15.86 -14.11
C LEU A 512 -15.32 16.76 -12.90
N GLY A 513 -15.07 18.06 -13.13
CA GLY A 513 -14.83 19.04 -12.07
C GLY A 513 -16.09 19.33 -11.24
N GLU A 514 -17.24 19.50 -11.89
CA GLU A 514 -18.51 19.71 -11.18
C GLU A 514 -18.89 18.49 -10.35
N ARG A 515 -18.75 17.27 -10.88
CA ARG A 515 -18.98 16.04 -10.13
C ARG A 515 -18.03 15.89 -8.94
N LEU A 516 -16.76 16.25 -9.10
CA LEU A 516 -15.76 16.16 -8.03
C LEU A 516 -16.17 16.98 -6.82
N TYR A 517 -16.61 18.22 -7.02
CA TYR A 517 -16.95 19.15 -5.93
C TYR A 517 -18.43 19.16 -5.56
N TYR A 518 -19.26 18.32 -6.19
CA TYR A 518 -20.67 18.18 -5.83
C TYR A 518 -20.80 17.63 -4.39
N THR A 519 -21.62 18.29 -3.57
CA THR A 519 -21.79 17.87 -2.16
C THR A 519 -22.72 16.66 -2.07
N ARG A 520 -22.17 15.47 -1.78
CA ARG A 520 -22.84 14.15 -1.76
C ARG A 520 -23.20 13.67 -0.37
N SER A 521 -22.56 14.20 0.66
CA SER A 521 -22.74 13.73 2.03
C SER A 521 -22.36 14.81 3.06
N ASP A 522 -22.57 14.52 4.33
CA ASP A 522 -22.12 15.32 5.46
C ASP A 522 -20.63 15.14 5.79
N ILE A 523 -19.97 14.09 5.22
CA ILE A 523 -18.51 13.87 5.29
C ILE A 523 -17.90 13.93 3.89
N GLN A 524 -18.17 15.04 3.22
CA GLN A 524 -17.89 15.27 1.80
C GLN A 524 -16.46 14.98 1.39
N SER A 525 -15.48 15.40 2.19
CA SER A 525 -14.05 15.34 1.80
C SER A 525 -13.46 13.93 1.79
N VAL A 526 -14.19 12.94 2.29
CA VAL A 526 -13.80 11.52 2.30
C VAL A 526 -14.76 10.62 1.54
N THR A 527 -15.90 11.15 1.04
CA THR A 527 -16.90 10.40 0.27
C THR A 527 -16.58 10.45 -1.21
N HIS A 528 -16.38 9.29 -1.83
CA HIS A 528 -16.12 9.18 -3.27
C HIS A 528 -17.40 9.40 -4.12
N LEU A 529 -17.26 9.49 -5.47
CA LEU A 529 -18.37 9.81 -6.37
C LEU A 529 -19.50 8.78 -6.37
N ASP A 530 -19.17 7.53 -6.05
CA ASP A 530 -20.06 6.38 -5.97
C ASP A 530 -20.56 6.11 -4.53
N PHE A 531 -20.42 7.09 -3.62
CA PHE A 531 -20.73 6.97 -2.19
C PHE A 531 -19.88 5.93 -1.46
N SER A 532 -18.81 5.45 -2.07
CA SER A 532 -17.87 4.57 -1.40
C SER A 532 -16.88 5.36 -0.55
N VAL A 533 -16.37 4.73 0.51
CA VAL A 533 -15.38 5.31 1.42
C VAL A 533 -14.35 4.26 1.79
N ARG A 534 -13.05 4.62 1.70
CA ARG A 534 -11.95 3.76 2.15
C ARG A 534 -11.67 4.01 3.63
N ILE A 535 -11.95 3.03 4.47
CA ILE A 535 -12.08 3.21 5.92
C ILE A 535 -10.85 2.72 6.65
N GLN A 536 -10.39 3.50 7.65
CA GLN A 536 -9.53 3.02 8.73
C GLN A 536 -10.31 3.00 10.03
N THR A 537 -10.46 1.83 10.67
CA THR A 537 -10.97 1.72 12.05
C THR A 537 -9.85 1.96 13.05
N VAL A 538 -10.07 2.81 14.03
CA VAL A 538 -9.09 3.15 15.08
C VAL A 538 -9.53 2.56 16.40
N HIS A 539 -8.66 1.69 16.94
CA HIS A 539 -8.88 1.00 18.21
C HIS A 539 -8.03 1.64 19.32
N LYS A 540 -8.63 1.85 20.48
CA LYS A 540 -7.94 2.42 21.65
C LYS A 540 -6.74 1.60 22.08
N GLU A 541 -6.85 0.27 22.01
CA GLU A 541 -5.79 -0.67 22.43
C GLU A 541 -4.57 -0.62 21.53
N THR A 542 -4.77 -0.34 20.22
CA THR A 542 -3.71 -0.36 19.21
C THR A 542 -3.03 1.01 19.07
N ASN A 543 -3.82 2.09 19.08
CA ASN A 543 -3.30 3.45 19.01
C ASN A 543 -4.07 4.40 19.92
N PRO A 544 -3.80 4.38 21.24
CA PRO A 544 -4.54 5.19 22.22
C PRO A 544 -4.42 6.69 21.96
N LYS A 545 -3.25 7.18 21.50
CA LYS A 545 -3.03 8.59 21.21
C LYS A 545 -3.91 9.10 20.06
N TYR A 546 -3.98 8.32 19.00
CA TYR A 546 -4.78 8.68 17.83
C TYR A 546 -6.28 8.52 18.09
N TRP A 547 -6.66 7.48 18.85
CA TRP A 547 -8.03 7.31 19.31
C TRP A 547 -8.49 8.50 20.16
N GLU A 548 -7.64 8.97 21.11
CA GLU A 548 -7.96 10.10 21.98
C GLU A 548 -8.15 11.41 21.19
N LEU A 549 -7.30 11.65 20.17
CA LEU A 549 -7.48 12.79 19.29
C LEU A 549 -8.84 12.77 18.57
N ILE A 550 -9.23 11.63 17.99
CA ILE A 550 -10.53 11.50 17.30
C ILE A 550 -11.67 11.65 18.32
N GLN A 551 -11.51 11.13 19.52
CA GLN A 551 -12.49 11.28 20.59
C GLN A 551 -12.64 12.75 21.02
N SER A 552 -11.54 13.52 21.10
CA SER A 552 -11.59 14.97 21.37
C SER A 552 -12.29 15.71 20.23
N PHE A 553 -12.05 15.33 18.99
CA PHE A 553 -12.75 15.88 17.83
C PHE A 553 -14.26 15.55 17.86
N LYS A 554 -14.62 14.31 18.23
CA LYS A 554 -16.02 13.89 18.41
C LYS A 554 -16.75 14.71 19.46
N ARG A 555 -16.13 14.93 20.62
CA ARG A 555 -16.73 15.76 21.70
C ARG A 555 -17.06 17.18 21.22
N ARG A 556 -16.28 17.72 20.32
CA ARG A 556 -16.42 19.09 19.80
C ARG A 556 -17.40 19.22 18.64
N THR A 557 -17.40 18.25 17.73
CA THR A 557 -18.11 18.34 16.43
C THR A 557 -19.30 17.39 16.31
N GLY A 558 -19.38 16.37 17.18
CA GLY A 558 -20.33 15.26 17.05
C GLY A 558 -19.87 14.17 16.07
N TYR A 559 -18.75 14.33 15.34
CA TYR A 559 -18.25 13.37 14.36
C TYR A 559 -17.08 12.54 14.93
N GLY A 560 -17.25 11.23 15.05
CA GLY A 560 -16.23 10.28 15.52
C GLY A 560 -15.23 9.87 14.45
N LEU A 561 -14.93 10.76 13.50
CA LEU A 561 -13.99 10.52 12.41
C LEU A 561 -13.30 11.80 11.94
N ILE A 562 -12.08 11.64 11.40
CA ILE A 562 -11.31 12.72 10.79
C ILE A 562 -10.73 12.26 9.44
N LEU A 563 -10.45 13.19 8.53
CA LEU A 563 -9.74 12.92 7.29
C LEU A 563 -8.28 12.58 7.61
N ASN A 564 -7.78 11.46 7.06
CA ASN A 564 -6.41 10.98 7.19
C ASN A 564 -5.76 10.76 5.83
N THR A 565 -4.57 11.31 5.63
CA THR A 565 -3.72 11.02 4.47
C THR A 565 -2.26 10.92 4.89
N SER A 566 -1.43 10.26 4.07
CA SER A 566 0.00 10.09 4.34
C SER A 566 0.73 11.43 4.51
N PHE A 567 1.70 11.49 5.43
CA PHE A 567 2.48 12.69 5.66
C PHE A 567 3.63 12.77 4.65
N ASN A 568 3.35 13.33 3.49
CA ASN A 568 4.29 13.56 2.39
C ASN A 568 3.66 14.48 1.34
N VAL A 569 4.44 14.94 0.37
CA VAL A 569 3.94 15.51 -0.89
C VAL A 569 3.97 14.47 -2.01
N ARG A 570 3.49 14.83 -3.21
CA ARG A 570 3.56 13.98 -4.40
C ARG A 570 5.00 13.58 -4.71
N GLY A 571 5.22 12.29 -5.02
CA GLY A 571 6.55 11.73 -5.32
C GLY A 571 7.46 11.51 -4.11
N GLU A 572 7.15 12.08 -2.95
CA GLU A 572 7.92 11.88 -1.72
C GLU A 572 7.49 10.60 -0.99
N PRO A 573 8.43 9.79 -0.44
CA PRO A 573 8.10 8.78 0.58
C PRO A 573 7.48 9.43 1.82
N ILE A 574 6.66 8.69 2.59
CA ILE A 574 6.13 9.18 3.86
C ILE A 574 7.29 9.63 4.75
N VAL A 575 7.14 10.75 5.47
CA VAL A 575 8.17 11.30 6.36
C VAL A 575 8.61 10.27 7.39
N CYS A 576 9.91 10.16 7.62
CA CYS A 576 10.48 9.22 8.57
C CYS A 576 10.90 9.92 9.86
N THR A 577 11.73 10.96 9.74
CA THR A 577 12.33 11.67 10.87
C THR A 577 11.51 12.91 11.27
N PRO A 578 11.68 13.43 12.50
CA PRO A 578 11.15 14.73 12.89
C PRO A 578 11.55 15.86 11.93
N TYR A 579 12.79 15.82 11.43
CA TYR A 579 13.28 16.80 10.45
C TYR A 579 12.55 16.68 9.10
N ASP A 580 12.24 15.46 8.62
CA ASP A 580 11.44 15.29 7.39
C ASP A 580 10.03 15.86 7.57
N ALA A 581 9.41 15.62 8.73
CA ALA A 581 8.10 16.16 9.07
C ALA A 581 8.10 17.69 9.09
N TYR A 582 9.08 18.29 9.79
CA TYR A 582 9.22 19.74 9.84
C TYR A 582 9.50 20.35 8.46
N ARG A 583 10.38 19.74 7.65
CA ARG A 583 10.68 20.17 6.29
C ARG A 583 9.43 20.10 5.38
N CYS A 584 8.67 19.00 5.42
CA CYS A 584 7.44 18.87 4.66
C CYS A 584 6.39 19.90 5.12
N PHE A 585 6.24 20.10 6.42
CA PHE A 585 5.39 21.15 7.00
C PHE A 585 5.77 22.52 6.46
N MET A 586 7.05 22.94 6.57
CA MET A 586 7.51 24.26 6.13
C MET A 586 7.36 24.49 4.62
N SER A 587 7.43 23.42 3.83
CA SER A 587 7.34 23.49 2.36
C SER A 587 5.92 23.43 1.80
N THR A 588 4.90 23.22 2.64
CA THR A 588 3.48 23.10 2.25
C THR A 588 2.61 24.14 2.98
N GLU A 589 1.32 24.20 2.65
CA GLU A 589 0.36 25.09 3.31
C GLU A 589 -0.39 24.40 4.47
N MET A 590 0.27 23.52 5.22
CA MET A 590 -0.26 23.04 6.50
C MET A 590 -0.25 24.15 7.52
N ASP A 591 -1.28 24.22 8.36
CA ASP A 591 -1.44 25.28 9.35
C ASP A 591 -0.66 24.97 10.63
N TYR A 592 -0.70 23.72 11.08
CA TYR A 592 -0.01 23.24 12.28
C TYR A 592 0.75 21.94 12.03
N LEU A 593 1.79 21.72 12.85
CA LEU A 593 2.52 20.47 12.93
C LEU A 593 2.59 20.02 14.39
N VAL A 594 2.34 18.74 14.64
CA VAL A 594 2.52 18.11 15.95
C VAL A 594 3.56 17.02 15.84
N ILE A 595 4.63 17.09 16.64
CA ILE A 595 5.66 16.05 16.76
C ILE A 595 5.79 15.67 18.24
N GLY A 596 5.36 14.45 18.59
CA GLY A 596 5.27 14.07 20.00
C GLY A 596 4.35 15.03 20.75
N ASP A 597 4.88 15.70 21.77
CA ASP A 597 4.16 16.67 22.59
C ASP A 597 4.41 18.14 22.18
N PHE A 598 5.09 18.36 21.04
CA PHE A 598 5.45 19.68 20.52
C PHE A 598 4.49 20.09 19.39
N VAL A 599 3.97 21.31 19.50
CA VAL A 599 3.07 21.94 18.51
C VAL A 599 3.79 23.13 17.86
N TYR A 600 3.75 23.18 16.54
CA TYR A 600 4.34 24.22 15.72
C TYR A 600 3.23 24.92 14.93
N CYS A 601 3.10 26.25 15.09
CA CYS A 601 2.21 27.08 14.29
C CYS A 601 2.96 27.60 13.06
N LYS A 602 2.40 27.48 11.85
CA LYS A 602 3.07 27.88 10.61
C LYS A 602 3.50 29.34 10.60
N THR A 603 2.66 30.23 11.04
CA THR A 603 2.88 31.69 11.01
C THR A 603 3.94 32.17 11.99
N GLU A 604 4.32 31.35 12.96
CA GLU A 604 5.33 31.66 13.98
C GLU A 604 6.71 31.10 13.64
N GLN A 605 6.84 30.36 12.50
CA GLN A 605 8.10 29.74 12.13
C GLN A 605 9.03 30.74 11.43
N PRO A 606 10.36 30.54 11.57
CA PRO A 606 11.35 31.31 10.82
C PRO A 606 11.22 31.09 9.31
N ASP A 607 11.69 32.04 8.52
CA ASP A 607 11.69 31.96 7.06
C ASP A 607 12.35 30.69 6.53
N TRP A 608 11.67 29.99 5.61
CA TRP A 608 12.13 28.75 5.02
C TRP A 608 12.61 28.93 3.57
N GLN A 609 13.92 29.13 3.39
CA GLN A 609 14.53 29.49 2.10
C GLN A 609 14.65 28.34 1.09
N ASN A 610 14.36 27.09 1.47
CA ASN A 610 14.63 25.90 0.63
C ASN A 610 13.38 25.25 0.01
N LYS A 611 12.24 25.92 0.00
CA LYS A 611 10.95 25.37 -0.46
C LYS A 611 11.02 24.85 -1.90
N GLU A 612 11.46 25.68 -2.85
CA GLU A 612 11.50 25.33 -4.28
C GLU A 612 12.50 24.22 -4.59
N LYS A 613 13.72 24.29 -4.02
CA LYS A 613 14.77 23.27 -4.22
C LYS A 613 14.34 21.89 -3.70
N TRP A 614 13.55 21.85 -2.63
CA TRP A 614 13.07 20.60 -2.08
C TRP A 614 11.98 19.95 -2.95
N MET A 615 11.03 20.75 -3.47
CA MET A 615 9.93 20.23 -4.30
C MET A 615 10.41 19.65 -5.64
N VAL A 616 11.43 20.29 -6.26
CA VAL A 616 12.03 19.81 -7.53
C VAL A 616 12.76 18.46 -7.37
N LYS A 617 13.13 18.09 -6.14
CA LYS A 617 13.87 16.84 -5.87
C LYS A 617 13.05 15.57 -6.11
N PHE A 618 11.72 15.63 -6.00
CA PHE A 618 10.88 14.45 -6.12
C PHE A 618 10.37 14.28 -7.54
N LYS A 619 10.60 13.08 -8.10
CA LYS A 619 10.07 12.71 -9.42
C LYS A 619 8.54 12.70 -9.36
N MET A 620 7.89 13.24 -10.38
CA MET A 620 6.44 13.15 -10.52
C MET A 620 6.04 11.69 -10.76
N ASP A 621 5.02 11.21 -10.02
CA ASP A 621 4.46 9.85 -10.17
C ASP A 621 3.65 9.73 -11.46
#